data_04d77564cebfa1a95e9c7a440598957b
#
_entry.id   04d77564cebfa1a95e9c7a440598957b
#
_cell.length_a   1.000
_cell.length_b   1.000
_cell.length_c   1.000
_cell.angle_alpha   90.00
_cell.angle_beta   90.00
_cell.angle_gamma   90.00
#
_symmetry.space_group_name_H-M   'P 1'
#
loop_
_entity.id
_entity.type
_entity.pdbx_description
1 polymer ?
#
loop_
_entity_poly.entity_id
_entity_poly.type
_entity_poly.pdbx_seq_one_letter_code
_entity_poly.pdbx_strand_id
1 'polypeptide(L)'
;MVSTDYQYLNYEIVIIGGGAAGIGVAASILKRDSSLSIAIVEPNENHYYQPAWTLVGGGAFDVKKTARPMQSIIPRSAIWIKASAEKIEPELNKILLSDGKAVKYQQLIVCPGLRLAWEKIEGLAETLGKNGVTSNYRYDLAPYTWALVCIFKLGNVIFAQPAVPIKCAGAPQKAMYLSCDYWLKQGILNRINVEFNLAGPALFGVATYVPSLMKYIDKYKVKLAFTSNLVKIDGSKKVAWFDIKDAEGNVTKVEK
;
A
#
# COMPACT_ATOMS: atom_id res chain seq x y z
N MET A 1 -35.67 29.61 8.09
CA MET A 1 -35.60 28.26 7.48
C MET A 1 -34.97 28.44 6.12
N VAL A 2 -33.70 28.15 5.97
CA VAL A 2 -33.02 28.18 4.68
C VAL A 2 -33.33 26.85 4.03
N SER A 3 -34.17 26.89 2.98
CA SER A 3 -34.38 25.71 2.11
C SER A 3 -33.06 25.48 1.37
N THR A 4 -32.31 24.50 1.83
CA THR A 4 -31.18 23.96 1.06
C THR A 4 -31.77 23.00 0.02
N ASP A 5 -32.16 23.54 -1.13
CA ASP A 5 -32.41 22.74 -2.33
C ASP A 5 -31.09 22.07 -2.76
N TYR A 6 -30.75 20.99 -2.11
CA TYR A 6 -29.68 20.11 -2.58
C TYR A 6 -30.15 19.46 -3.87
N GLN A 7 -29.50 19.79 -4.97
CA GLN A 7 -29.72 19.12 -6.24
C GLN A 7 -29.22 17.69 -6.08
N TYR A 8 -30.12 16.76 -5.80
CA TYR A 8 -29.79 15.33 -5.59
C TYR A 8 -29.45 14.69 -6.93
N LEU A 9 -28.24 14.18 -7.03
CA LEU A 9 -27.88 13.27 -8.10
C LEU A 9 -28.35 11.87 -7.68
N ASN A 10 -29.04 11.16 -8.57
CA ASN A 10 -29.56 9.83 -8.31
C ASN A 10 -28.94 8.82 -9.29
N TYR A 11 -28.43 7.72 -8.77
CA TYR A 11 -27.89 6.62 -9.54
C TYR A 11 -28.40 5.28 -9.00
N GLU A 12 -28.47 4.27 -9.87
CA GLU A 12 -28.78 2.92 -9.41
C GLU A 12 -27.63 2.37 -8.56
N ILE A 13 -26.38 2.62 -8.98
CA ILE A 13 -25.21 2.18 -8.26
C ILE A 13 -24.27 3.36 -8.02
N VAL A 14 -23.87 3.55 -6.76
CA VAL A 14 -22.79 4.47 -6.41
C VAL A 14 -21.61 3.68 -5.85
N ILE A 15 -20.41 3.98 -6.34
CA ILE A 15 -19.17 3.34 -5.92
C ILE A 15 -18.30 4.40 -5.25
N ILE A 16 -17.94 4.22 -3.99
CA ILE A 16 -16.98 5.06 -3.27
C ILE A 16 -15.59 4.52 -3.54
N GLY A 17 -14.74 5.32 -4.18
CA GLY A 17 -13.35 5.01 -4.51
C GLY A 17 -13.12 4.61 -5.96
N GLY A 18 -12.30 5.41 -6.66
CA GLY A 18 -11.83 5.18 -8.03
C GLY A 18 -10.51 4.39 -8.12
N GLY A 19 -10.20 3.61 -7.09
CA GLY A 19 -9.07 2.69 -7.11
C GLY A 19 -9.31 1.45 -7.98
N ALA A 20 -8.36 0.50 -7.97
CA ALA A 20 -8.44 -0.71 -8.78
C ALA A 20 -9.74 -1.51 -8.51
N ALA A 21 -10.20 -1.56 -7.26
CA ALA A 21 -11.41 -2.27 -6.88
C ALA A 21 -12.66 -1.58 -7.47
N GLY A 22 -12.83 -0.27 -7.23
CA GLY A 22 -14.03 0.44 -7.69
C GLY A 22 -14.15 0.49 -9.21
N ILE A 23 -13.06 0.78 -9.92
CA ILE A 23 -13.04 0.76 -11.38
C ILE A 23 -13.30 -0.65 -11.93
N GLY A 24 -12.65 -1.66 -11.32
CA GLY A 24 -12.83 -3.05 -11.73
C GLY A 24 -14.27 -3.54 -11.56
N VAL A 25 -14.92 -3.17 -10.45
CA VAL A 25 -16.33 -3.49 -10.19
C VAL A 25 -17.23 -2.75 -11.19
N ALA A 26 -17.04 -1.44 -11.39
CA ALA A 26 -17.82 -0.67 -12.35
C ALA A 26 -17.73 -1.27 -13.76
N ALA A 27 -16.51 -1.57 -14.23
CA ALA A 27 -16.30 -2.18 -15.54
C ALA A 27 -16.95 -3.57 -15.63
N SER A 28 -16.89 -4.35 -14.56
CA SER A 28 -17.50 -5.69 -14.51
C SER A 28 -19.01 -5.66 -14.56
N ILE A 29 -19.64 -4.70 -13.88
CA ILE A 29 -21.09 -4.51 -13.88
C ILE A 29 -21.53 -4.03 -15.26
N LEU A 30 -20.94 -2.97 -15.79
CA LEU A 30 -21.29 -2.39 -17.12
C LEU A 30 -21.08 -3.37 -18.28
N LYS A 31 -20.15 -4.31 -18.15
CA LYS A 31 -19.99 -5.40 -19.14
C LYS A 31 -21.18 -6.37 -19.13
N ARG A 32 -21.85 -6.54 -18.01
CA ARG A 32 -23.00 -7.44 -17.85
C ARG A 32 -24.33 -6.76 -18.17
N ASP A 33 -24.43 -5.50 -17.74
CA ASP A 33 -25.58 -4.65 -17.98
C ASP A 33 -25.12 -3.20 -18.19
N SER A 34 -25.09 -2.78 -19.44
CA SER A 34 -24.68 -1.43 -19.83
C SER A 34 -25.77 -0.37 -19.64
N SER A 35 -26.98 -0.76 -19.27
CA SER A 35 -28.12 0.16 -19.03
C SER A 35 -28.07 0.79 -17.65
N LEU A 36 -27.34 0.20 -16.69
CA LEU A 36 -27.26 0.68 -15.32
C LEU A 36 -26.56 2.04 -15.21
N SER A 37 -27.17 2.95 -14.47
CA SER A 37 -26.60 4.23 -14.13
C SER A 37 -25.60 4.09 -12.97
N ILE A 38 -24.32 4.25 -13.25
CA ILE A 38 -23.23 4.09 -12.26
C ILE A 38 -22.49 5.40 -12.06
N ALA A 39 -22.30 5.80 -10.78
CA ALA A 39 -21.40 6.88 -10.41
C ALA A 39 -20.24 6.37 -9.57
N ILE A 40 -19.04 6.90 -9.81
CA ILE A 40 -17.82 6.65 -9.03
C ILE A 40 -17.44 7.95 -8.34
N VAL A 41 -17.45 7.94 -7.01
CA VAL A 41 -17.03 9.07 -6.15
C VAL A 41 -15.53 8.90 -5.86
N GLU A 42 -14.71 9.79 -6.44
CA GLU A 42 -13.25 9.75 -6.30
C GLU A 42 -12.67 11.16 -6.42
N PRO A 43 -11.99 11.69 -5.39
CA PRO A 43 -11.44 13.03 -5.42
C PRO A 43 -10.17 13.19 -6.25
N ASN A 44 -9.40 12.10 -6.44
CA ASN A 44 -8.08 12.17 -7.06
C ASN A 44 -8.16 12.20 -8.59
N GLU A 45 -7.33 13.02 -9.20
CA GLU A 45 -7.21 13.13 -10.66
C GLU A 45 -6.36 12.03 -11.29
N ASN A 46 -5.53 11.38 -10.49
CA ASN A 46 -4.65 10.31 -10.94
C ASN A 46 -4.99 8.98 -10.26
N HIS A 47 -5.03 7.95 -11.06
CA HIS A 47 -5.06 6.58 -10.57
C HIS A 47 -3.65 6.01 -10.49
N TYR A 48 -3.36 5.31 -9.41
CA TYR A 48 -2.07 4.65 -9.19
C TYR A 48 -2.25 3.14 -9.09
N TYR A 49 -1.53 2.40 -9.93
CA TYR A 49 -1.46 0.95 -9.84
C TYR A 49 -0.37 0.53 -8.83
N GLN A 50 -0.69 0.66 -7.55
CA GLN A 50 0.21 0.40 -6.43
C GLN A 50 0.90 -0.99 -6.46
N PRO A 51 0.26 -2.11 -6.90
CA PRO A 51 0.93 -3.42 -6.91
C PRO A 51 2.25 -3.46 -7.68
N ALA A 52 2.45 -2.59 -8.68
CA ALA A 52 3.69 -2.52 -9.42
C ALA A 52 4.83 -1.77 -8.70
N TRP A 53 4.55 -1.05 -7.61
CA TRP A 53 5.58 -0.25 -6.94
C TRP A 53 6.68 -1.09 -6.29
N THR A 54 6.40 -2.32 -5.88
CA THR A 54 7.46 -3.26 -5.45
C THR A 54 8.42 -3.60 -6.60
N LEU A 55 7.93 -3.69 -7.83
CA LEU A 55 8.77 -3.90 -9.01
C LEU A 55 9.56 -2.63 -9.38
N VAL A 56 8.97 -1.46 -9.17
CA VAL A 56 9.68 -0.17 -9.32
C VAL A 56 10.84 -0.10 -8.33
N GLY A 57 10.58 -0.37 -7.04
CA GLY A 57 11.62 -0.40 -6.01
C GLY A 57 12.68 -1.48 -6.20
N GLY A 58 12.39 -2.50 -7.00
CA GLY A 58 13.33 -3.53 -7.45
C GLY A 58 13.96 -3.26 -8.83
N GLY A 59 13.72 -2.09 -9.44
CA GLY A 59 14.28 -1.72 -10.74
C GLY A 59 13.71 -2.46 -11.94
N ALA A 60 12.61 -3.21 -11.77
CA ALA A 60 12.02 -4.06 -12.81
C ALA A 60 10.82 -3.43 -13.53
N PHE A 61 10.39 -2.24 -13.13
CA PHE A 61 9.23 -1.57 -13.73
C PHE A 61 9.37 -0.05 -13.70
N ASP A 62 8.88 0.62 -14.74
CA ASP A 62 8.88 2.09 -14.84
C ASP A 62 7.73 2.68 -14.00
N VAL A 63 8.06 3.56 -13.06
CA VAL A 63 7.07 4.21 -12.19
C VAL A 63 6.01 5.00 -12.97
N LYS A 64 6.39 5.65 -14.08
CA LYS A 64 5.47 6.44 -14.91
C LYS A 64 4.33 5.60 -15.48
N LYS A 65 4.57 4.31 -15.72
CA LYS A 65 3.54 3.37 -16.21
C LYS A 65 2.54 2.95 -15.14
N THR A 66 2.81 3.27 -13.88
CA THR A 66 1.92 2.96 -12.74
C THR A 66 0.92 4.07 -12.44
N ALA A 67 1.05 5.25 -13.06
CA ALA A 67 0.15 6.38 -12.89
C ALA A 67 -0.59 6.66 -14.21
N ARG A 68 -1.88 6.94 -14.12
CA ARG A 68 -2.72 7.31 -15.27
C ARG A 68 -3.74 8.37 -14.83
N PRO A 69 -4.12 9.30 -15.73
CA PRO A 69 -5.25 10.19 -15.45
C PRO A 69 -6.52 9.37 -15.16
N MET A 70 -7.23 9.71 -14.09
CA MET A 70 -8.46 9.02 -13.66
C MET A 70 -9.49 8.96 -14.80
N GLN A 71 -9.67 10.06 -15.50
CA GLN A 71 -10.56 10.16 -16.66
C GLN A 71 -10.29 9.10 -17.72
N SER A 72 -9.03 8.66 -17.90
CA SER A 72 -8.65 7.72 -18.95
C SER A 72 -8.99 6.27 -18.63
N ILE A 73 -9.32 5.97 -17.38
CA ILE A 73 -9.53 4.60 -16.91
C ILE A 73 -10.93 4.35 -16.35
N ILE A 74 -11.66 5.40 -15.99
CA ILE A 74 -13.08 5.27 -15.63
C ILE A 74 -13.85 4.74 -16.84
N PRO A 75 -14.70 3.70 -16.68
CA PRO A 75 -15.54 3.20 -17.76
C PRO A 75 -16.38 4.32 -18.38
N ARG A 76 -16.45 4.39 -19.72
CA ARG A 76 -17.10 5.50 -20.46
C ARG A 76 -18.56 5.72 -20.07
N SER A 77 -19.26 4.67 -19.66
CA SER A 77 -20.67 4.73 -19.24
C SER A 77 -20.84 5.05 -17.75
N ALA A 78 -19.75 5.16 -16.98
CA ALA A 78 -19.82 5.57 -15.58
C ALA A 78 -19.58 7.07 -15.45
N ILE A 79 -20.28 7.71 -14.52
CA ILE A 79 -20.09 9.11 -14.16
C ILE A 79 -19.03 9.22 -13.08
N TRP A 80 -18.02 10.04 -13.33
CA TRP A 80 -17.03 10.38 -12.30
C TRP A 80 -17.48 11.62 -11.51
N ILE A 81 -17.71 11.45 -10.22
CA ILE A 81 -17.97 12.52 -9.26
C ILE A 81 -16.65 12.83 -8.55
N LYS A 82 -16.07 13.99 -8.89
CA LYS A 82 -14.78 14.43 -8.38
C LYS A 82 -14.94 15.07 -6.99
N ALA A 83 -15.24 14.26 -6.01
CA ALA A 83 -15.42 14.66 -4.61
C ALA A 83 -15.08 13.48 -3.68
N SER A 84 -14.88 13.77 -2.40
CA SER A 84 -14.79 12.75 -1.35
C SER A 84 -16.18 12.45 -0.79
N ALA A 85 -16.42 11.19 -0.40
CA ALA A 85 -17.56 10.83 0.42
C ALA A 85 -17.24 11.17 1.89
N GLU A 86 -18.00 12.09 2.48
CA GLU A 86 -17.80 12.51 3.88
C GLU A 86 -18.67 11.75 4.86
N LYS A 87 -19.93 11.51 4.47
CA LYS A 87 -20.88 10.80 5.34
C LYS A 87 -21.77 9.88 4.51
N ILE A 88 -21.98 8.68 5.01
CA ILE A 88 -22.94 7.74 4.47
C ILE A 88 -24.16 7.74 5.38
N GLU A 89 -25.34 7.93 4.82
CA GLU A 89 -26.65 7.85 5.50
C GLU A 89 -27.45 6.69 4.92
N PRO A 90 -27.22 5.45 5.40
CA PRO A 90 -27.77 4.24 4.79
C PRO A 90 -29.30 4.21 4.79
N GLU A 91 -29.91 4.70 5.85
CA GLU A 91 -31.39 4.73 6.01
C GLU A 91 -32.08 5.59 4.95
N LEU A 92 -31.33 6.53 4.36
CA LEU A 92 -31.81 7.43 3.33
C LEU A 92 -31.25 7.08 1.94
N ASN A 93 -30.48 6.00 1.83
CA ASN A 93 -29.73 5.63 0.62
C ASN A 93 -28.96 6.82 0.04
N LYS A 94 -28.22 7.54 0.89
CA LYS A 94 -27.60 8.82 0.54
C LYS A 94 -26.16 8.95 1.03
N ILE A 95 -25.34 9.62 0.24
CA ILE A 95 -23.97 10.02 0.59
C ILE A 95 -23.88 11.54 0.55
N LEU A 96 -23.28 12.15 1.56
CA LEU A 96 -22.86 13.54 1.54
C LEU A 96 -21.43 13.64 1.02
N LEU A 97 -21.19 14.59 0.14
CA LEU A 97 -19.92 14.83 -0.53
C LEU A 97 -19.20 16.05 0.05
N SER A 98 -17.88 16.09 -0.12
CA SER A 98 -17.01 17.18 0.35
C SER A 98 -17.29 18.54 -0.32
N ASP A 99 -18.01 18.56 -1.44
CA ASP A 99 -18.47 19.82 -2.11
C ASP A 99 -19.85 20.29 -1.63
N GLY A 100 -20.40 19.67 -0.59
CA GLY A 100 -21.71 19.99 -0.02
C GLY A 100 -22.89 19.37 -0.76
N LYS A 101 -22.68 18.67 -1.86
CA LYS A 101 -23.75 17.97 -2.60
C LYS A 101 -24.07 16.63 -1.94
N ALA A 102 -25.20 16.07 -2.36
CA ALA A 102 -25.61 14.73 -1.95
C ALA A 102 -25.91 13.84 -3.16
N VAL A 103 -25.58 12.57 -3.03
CA VAL A 103 -25.84 11.53 -4.04
C VAL A 103 -26.71 10.46 -3.42
N LYS A 104 -27.81 10.13 -4.08
CA LYS A 104 -28.67 8.99 -3.73
C LYS A 104 -28.32 7.78 -4.57
N TYR A 105 -28.58 6.60 -4.02
CA TYR A 105 -28.30 5.32 -4.67
C TYR A 105 -29.37 4.28 -4.36
N GLN A 106 -29.51 3.29 -5.22
CA GLN A 106 -30.23 2.05 -4.90
C GLN A 106 -29.28 1.03 -4.28
N GLN A 107 -28.05 0.96 -4.78
CA GLN A 107 -26.98 0.12 -4.25
C GLN A 107 -25.70 0.91 -4.05
N LEU A 108 -25.01 0.65 -2.94
CA LEU A 108 -23.74 1.28 -2.59
C LEU A 108 -22.63 0.24 -2.55
N ILE A 109 -21.53 0.54 -3.24
CA ILE A 109 -20.28 -0.24 -3.21
C ILE A 109 -19.19 0.61 -2.59
N VAL A 110 -18.53 0.10 -1.54
CA VAL A 110 -17.57 0.87 -0.75
C VAL A 110 -16.16 0.31 -0.97
N CYS A 111 -15.35 1.05 -1.73
CA CYS A 111 -13.99 0.68 -2.12
C CYS A 111 -12.96 1.80 -1.81
N PRO A 112 -12.91 2.35 -0.59
CA PRO A 112 -12.10 3.54 -0.28
C PRO A 112 -10.60 3.26 -0.25
N GLY A 113 -10.18 1.99 -0.32
CA GLY A 113 -8.79 1.60 -0.14
C GLY A 113 -8.35 1.66 1.32
N LEU A 114 -7.09 2.06 1.53
CA LEU A 114 -6.51 2.14 2.86
C LEU A 114 -5.71 3.45 3.04
N ARG A 115 -5.60 3.88 4.28
CA ARG A 115 -4.71 4.97 4.71
C ARG A 115 -3.42 4.38 5.28
N LEU A 116 -2.29 4.92 4.87
CA LEU A 116 -0.99 4.54 5.40
C LEU A 116 -0.74 5.33 6.69
N ALA A 117 -0.66 4.64 7.81
CA ALA A 117 -0.55 5.23 9.14
C ALA A 117 0.92 5.38 9.56
N TRP A 118 1.69 6.18 8.82
CA TRP A 118 3.11 6.40 9.08
C TRP A 118 3.39 6.94 10.49
N GLU A 119 2.45 7.72 11.02
CA GLU A 119 2.49 8.31 12.35
C GLU A 119 2.44 7.29 13.50
N LYS A 120 2.08 6.04 13.23
CA LYS A 120 2.07 4.96 14.23
C LYS A 120 3.45 4.42 14.56
N ILE A 121 4.46 4.77 13.77
CA ILE A 121 5.85 4.42 14.02
C ILE A 121 6.59 5.73 14.31
N GLU A 122 7.07 5.90 15.53
CA GLU A 122 7.75 7.12 15.99
C GLU A 122 8.94 7.46 15.08
N GLY A 123 9.00 8.69 14.59
CA GLY A 123 10.07 9.19 13.72
C GLY A 123 9.98 8.73 12.27
N LEU A 124 9.05 7.84 11.88
CA LEU A 124 8.97 7.36 10.50
C LEU A 124 8.48 8.45 9.55
N ALA A 125 7.43 9.18 9.90
CA ALA A 125 6.86 10.20 9.02
C ALA A 125 7.89 11.30 8.67
N GLU A 126 8.73 11.68 9.62
CA GLU A 126 9.73 12.76 9.51
C GLU A 126 10.93 12.34 8.66
N THR A 127 11.27 11.06 8.63
CA THR A 127 12.46 10.56 7.93
C THR A 127 12.16 9.83 6.62
N LEU A 128 10.90 9.53 6.35
CA LEU A 128 10.49 8.78 5.16
C LEU A 128 10.84 9.54 3.87
N GLY A 129 11.59 8.88 2.98
CA GLY A 129 12.09 9.47 1.73
C GLY A 129 13.46 10.14 1.85
N LYS A 130 14.11 10.06 3.01
CA LYS A 130 15.47 10.57 3.26
C LYS A 130 16.23 9.67 4.23
N ASN A 131 17.51 9.92 4.42
CA ASN A 131 18.38 9.21 5.37
C ASN A 131 18.43 7.67 5.20
N GLY A 132 18.11 7.16 4.01
CA GLY A 132 18.05 5.71 3.76
C GLY A 132 16.73 5.04 4.17
N VAL A 133 15.72 5.79 4.61
CA VAL A 133 14.42 5.27 5.01
C VAL A 133 13.41 5.41 3.87
N THR A 134 12.80 4.31 3.46
CA THR A 134 11.90 4.25 2.30
C THR A 134 10.75 3.27 2.49
N SER A 135 9.81 3.30 1.55
CA SER A 135 8.72 2.35 1.45
C SER A 135 8.21 2.21 0.01
N ASN A 136 7.81 1.02 -0.39
CA ASN A 136 7.16 0.77 -1.68
C ASN A 136 5.64 1.00 -1.67
N TYR A 137 5.11 1.63 -0.64
CA TYR A 137 3.68 1.96 -0.53
C TYR A 137 3.33 3.40 -0.94
N ARG A 138 4.29 4.17 -1.45
CA ARG A 138 4.08 5.49 -2.04
C ARG A 138 4.72 5.60 -3.41
N TYR A 139 4.04 6.28 -4.32
CA TYR A 139 4.47 6.47 -5.71
C TYR A 139 5.86 7.11 -5.83
N ASP A 140 6.10 8.16 -5.05
CA ASP A 140 7.35 8.92 -5.04
C ASP A 140 8.50 8.19 -4.33
N LEU A 141 8.20 7.27 -3.42
CA LEU A 141 9.20 6.53 -2.65
C LEU A 141 9.70 5.26 -3.34
N ALA A 142 8.91 4.67 -4.21
CA ALA A 142 9.32 3.45 -4.92
C ALA A 142 10.59 3.67 -5.79
N PRO A 143 10.74 4.79 -6.55
CA PRO A 143 12.00 5.12 -7.22
C PRO A 143 13.15 5.39 -6.25
N TYR A 144 12.87 6.01 -5.09
CA TYR A 144 13.89 6.22 -4.07
C TYR A 144 14.40 4.90 -3.49
N THR A 145 13.50 3.92 -3.29
CA THR A 145 13.92 2.56 -2.90
C THR A 145 14.93 1.99 -3.89
N TRP A 146 14.63 2.08 -5.19
CA TRP A 146 15.55 1.59 -6.22
C TRP A 146 16.89 2.34 -6.21
N ALA A 147 16.87 3.66 -6.05
CA ALA A 147 18.08 4.46 -5.95
C ALA A 147 18.94 4.00 -4.75
N LEU A 148 18.34 3.75 -3.59
CA LEU A 148 19.03 3.22 -2.42
C LEU A 148 19.65 1.84 -2.70
N VAL A 149 18.90 0.93 -3.34
CA VAL A 149 19.40 -0.41 -3.71
C VAL A 149 20.63 -0.30 -4.61
N CYS A 150 20.62 0.60 -5.59
CA CYS A 150 21.74 0.79 -6.53
C CYS A 150 23.00 1.34 -5.88
N ILE A 151 22.87 2.30 -4.96
CA ILE A 151 24.02 2.97 -4.33
C ILE A 151 24.59 2.19 -3.14
N PHE A 152 23.81 1.31 -2.52
CA PHE A 152 24.23 0.56 -1.35
C PHE A 152 25.25 -0.53 -1.73
N LYS A 153 26.41 -0.56 -1.06
CA LYS A 153 27.53 -1.44 -1.43
C LYS A 153 28.00 -2.35 -0.29
N LEU A 154 27.71 -1.98 0.95
CA LEU A 154 28.11 -2.75 2.13
C LEU A 154 27.38 -2.25 3.38
N GLY A 155 27.28 -3.08 4.40
CA GLY A 155 26.69 -2.75 5.71
C GLY A 155 25.37 -3.45 5.96
N ASN A 156 24.53 -2.86 6.82
CA ASN A 156 23.27 -3.48 7.28
C ASN A 156 22.07 -2.88 6.52
N VAL A 157 21.15 -3.75 6.11
CA VAL A 157 19.87 -3.36 5.52
C VAL A 157 18.75 -4.09 6.24
N ILE A 158 17.76 -3.33 6.69
CA ILE A 158 16.61 -3.86 7.40
C ILE A 158 15.37 -3.72 6.53
N PHE A 159 14.68 -4.83 6.30
CA PHE A 159 13.32 -4.86 5.78
C PHE A 159 12.35 -5.13 6.92
N ALA A 160 11.20 -4.47 6.91
CA ALA A 160 10.20 -4.63 7.95
C ALA A 160 8.82 -4.89 7.36
N GLN A 161 8.09 -5.83 7.98
CA GLN A 161 6.67 -6.08 7.72
C GLN A 161 5.88 -5.76 8.98
N PRO A 162 4.97 -4.78 8.94
CA PRO A 162 4.17 -4.40 10.10
C PRO A 162 3.16 -5.48 10.48
N ALA A 163 2.54 -5.32 11.65
CA ALA A 163 1.44 -6.16 12.10
C ALA A 163 0.20 -6.01 11.20
N VAL A 164 -0.64 -7.04 11.22
CA VAL A 164 -1.95 -7.00 10.54
C VAL A 164 -2.89 -6.00 11.24
N PRO A 165 -3.82 -5.35 10.49
CA PRO A 165 -4.11 -5.56 9.06
C PRO A 165 -3.11 -4.85 8.14
N ILE A 166 -2.64 -5.57 7.11
CA ILE A 166 -1.77 -5.01 6.06
C ILE A 166 -2.34 -5.30 4.68
N LYS A 167 -2.01 -4.45 3.71
CA LYS A 167 -2.29 -4.72 2.31
C LYS A 167 -1.11 -5.44 1.71
N CYS A 168 -1.33 -6.69 1.22
CA CYS A 168 -0.36 -7.52 0.51
C CYS A 168 0.84 -7.98 1.36
N ALA A 169 0.67 -9.04 2.15
CA ALA A 169 1.74 -9.66 2.95
C ALA A 169 2.98 -10.09 2.14
N GLY A 170 2.86 -10.26 0.82
CA GLY A 170 3.98 -10.54 -0.07
C GLY A 170 4.79 -9.31 -0.51
N ALA A 171 4.30 -8.09 -0.33
CA ALA A 171 4.98 -6.90 -0.84
C ALA A 171 6.33 -6.60 -0.14
N PRO A 172 6.45 -6.68 1.19
CA PRO A 172 7.74 -6.52 1.87
C PRO A 172 8.78 -7.55 1.43
N GLN A 173 8.35 -8.81 1.30
CA GLN A 173 9.22 -9.90 0.83
C GLN A 173 9.70 -9.67 -0.61
N LYS A 174 8.82 -9.21 -1.51
CA LYS A 174 9.21 -8.90 -2.90
C LYS A 174 10.28 -7.82 -2.96
N ALA A 175 10.13 -6.76 -2.16
CA ALA A 175 11.13 -5.71 -2.09
C ALA A 175 12.50 -6.27 -1.66
N MET A 176 12.52 -7.10 -0.63
CA MET A 176 13.74 -7.74 -0.13
C MET A 176 14.35 -8.67 -1.18
N TYR A 177 13.57 -9.59 -1.76
CA TYR A 177 14.10 -10.56 -2.74
C TYR A 177 14.65 -9.88 -3.98
N LEU A 178 13.98 -8.85 -4.51
CA LEU A 178 14.46 -8.11 -5.67
C LEU A 178 15.75 -7.34 -5.37
N SER A 179 15.86 -6.76 -4.18
CA SER A 179 17.09 -6.09 -3.74
C SER A 179 18.26 -7.09 -3.60
N CYS A 180 18.02 -8.22 -2.94
CA CYS A 180 19.02 -9.28 -2.78
C CYS A 180 19.46 -9.87 -4.12
N ASP A 181 18.54 -10.09 -5.06
CA ASP A 181 18.86 -10.59 -6.40
C ASP A 181 19.75 -9.61 -7.18
N TYR A 182 19.44 -8.32 -7.08
CA TYR A 182 20.27 -7.28 -7.68
C TYR A 182 21.69 -7.28 -7.07
N TRP A 183 21.83 -7.28 -5.75
CA TRP A 183 23.13 -7.27 -5.08
C TRP A 183 23.92 -8.57 -5.35
N LEU A 184 23.24 -9.72 -5.47
CA LEU A 184 23.85 -10.99 -5.87
C LEU A 184 24.41 -10.89 -7.30
N LYS A 185 23.64 -10.36 -8.25
CA LYS A 185 24.07 -10.15 -9.64
C LYS A 185 25.23 -9.16 -9.76
N GLN A 186 25.30 -8.19 -8.86
CA GLN A 186 26.42 -7.24 -8.78
C GLN A 186 27.65 -7.83 -8.04
N GLY A 187 27.58 -9.04 -7.50
CA GLY A 187 28.68 -9.68 -6.77
C GLY A 187 28.97 -9.07 -5.40
N ILE A 188 28.04 -8.30 -4.82
CA ILE A 188 28.26 -7.55 -3.58
C ILE A 188 27.41 -8.03 -2.40
N LEU A 189 26.50 -8.98 -2.61
CA LEU A 189 25.55 -9.43 -1.57
C LEU A 189 26.28 -9.96 -0.32
N ASN A 190 27.46 -10.57 -0.47
CA ASN A 190 28.28 -11.08 0.63
C ASN A 190 28.85 -9.98 1.54
N ARG A 191 28.73 -8.72 1.16
CA ARG A 191 29.16 -7.53 1.93
C ARG A 191 28.00 -6.83 2.62
N ILE A 192 26.76 -7.35 2.41
CA ILE A 192 25.53 -6.72 2.89
C ILE A 192 24.84 -7.70 3.84
N ASN A 193 24.63 -7.26 5.08
CA ASN A 193 23.86 -8.00 6.07
C ASN A 193 22.38 -7.64 5.88
N VAL A 194 21.61 -8.58 5.35
CA VAL A 194 20.16 -8.37 5.14
C VAL A 194 19.38 -8.99 6.28
N GLU A 195 18.55 -8.19 6.93
CA GLU A 195 17.65 -8.65 7.96
C GLU A 195 16.20 -8.35 7.58
N PHE A 196 15.29 -9.31 7.79
CA PHE A 196 13.87 -9.14 7.58
C PHE A 196 13.10 -9.37 8.88
N ASN A 197 12.54 -8.26 9.39
CA ASN A 197 11.75 -8.24 10.62
C ASN A 197 10.26 -8.34 10.29
N LEU A 198 9.59 -9.32 10.85
CA LEU A 198 8.17 -9.57 10.69
C LEU A 198 7.46 -9.45 12.04
N ALA A 199 6.45 -8.60 12.13
CA ALA A 199 5.63 -8.50 13.34
C ALA A 199 4.81 -9.78 13.63
N GLY A 200 4.58 -10.59 12.60
CA GLY A 200 3.93 -11.90 12.72
C GLY A 200 4.89 -13.05 13.01
N PRO A 201 4.35 -14.24 13.37
CA PRO A 201 5.15 -15.41 13.77
C PRO A 201 5.62 -16.27 12.58
N ALA A 202 5.27 -15.93 11.35
CA ALA A 202 5.58 -16.72 10.16
C ALA A 202 5.99 -15.86 8.96
N LEU A 203 6.78 -16.43 8.06
CA LEU A 203 7.24 -15.75 6.85
C LEU A 203 6.06 -15.39 5.91
N PHE A 204 5.04 -16.23 5.86
CA PHE A 204 3.85 -16.00 5.06
C PHE A 204 2.62 -16.69 5.64
N GLY A 205 1.44 -16.09 5.48
CA GLY A 205 0.19 -16.62 6.05
C GLY A 205 -0.35 -17.90 5.40
N VAL A 206 0.15 -18.26 4.21
CA VAL A 206 -0.21 -19.51 3.51
C VAL A 206 0.97 -20.50 3.63
N ALA A 207 0.85 -21.44 4.55
CA ALA A 207 1.92 -22.36 4.94
C ALA A 207 2.52 -23.14 3.74
N THR A 208 1.69 -23.53 2.77
CA THR A 208 2.12 -24.29 1.58
C THR A 208 3.21 -23.58 0.75
N TYR A 209 3.25 -22.24 0.78
CA TYR A 209 4.26 -21.46 0.04
C TYR A 209 5.56 -21.26 0.82
N VAL A 210 5.52 -21.41 2.15
CA VAL A 210 6.68 -21.11 3.03
C VAL A 210 7.94 -21.90 2.63
N PRO A 211 7.90 -23.22 2.34
CA PRO A 211 9.11 -23.96 1.94
C PRO A 211 9.77 -23.40 0.68
N SER A 212 8.98 -22.93 -0.30
CA SER A 212 9.51 -22.31 -1.51
C SER A 212 10.13 -20.94 -1.25
N LEU A 213 9.53 -20.15 -0.36
CA LEU A 213 10.04 -18.85 0.04
C LEU A 213 11.33 -18.97 0.85
N MET A 214 11.42 -19.98 1.74
CA MET A 214 12.63 -20.26 2.53
C MET A 214 13.85 -20.56 1.66
N LYS A 215 13.69 -21.21 0.50
CA LYS A 215 14.81 -21.42 -0.44
C LYS A 215 15.49 -20.11 -0.87
N TYR A 216 14.72 -19.02 -0.97
CA TYR A 216 15.28 -17.71 -1.31
C TYR A 216 15.87 -17.00 -0.08
N ILE A 217 15.30 -17.20 1.11
CA ILE A 217 15.91 -16.75 2.36
C ILE A 217 17.30 -17.34 2.52
N ASP A 218 17.42 -18.66 2.33
CA ASP A 218 18.70 -19.39 2.41
C ASP A 218 19.66 -18.95 1.30
N LYS A 219 19.17 -18.85 0.04
CA LYS A 219 19.96 -18.40 -1.11
C LYS A 219 20.61 -17.04 -0.88
N TYR A 220 19.87 -16.11 -0.30
CA TYR A 220 20.32 -14.74 -0.06
C TYR A 220 20.92 -14.55 1.34
N LYS A 221 20.93 -15.58 2.17
CA LYS A 221 21.43 -15.55 3.56
C LYS A 221 20.76 -14.47 4.40
N VAL A 222 19.44 -14.29 4.23
CA VAL A 222 18.65 -13.29 4.95
C VAL A 222 18.45 -13.76 6.39
N LYS A 223 18.73 -12.88 7.35
CA LYS A 223 18.39 -13.12 8.75
C LYS A 223 16.90 -12.79 8.97
N LEU A 224 16.13 -13.78 9.41
CA LEU A 224 14.73 -13.59 9.78
C LEU A 224 14.59 -13.27 11.26
N ALA A 225 13.73 -12.31 11.58
CA ALA A 225 13.30 -12.00 12.94
C ALA A 225 11.77 -11.99 12.98
N PHE A 226 11.18 -13.02 13.57
CA PHE A 226 9.74 -13.14 13.75
C PHE A 226 9.29 -12.41 15.04
N THR A 227 7.99 -12.14 15.17
CA THR A 227 7.39 -11.42 16.29
C THR A 227 8.12 -10.10 16.61
N SER A 228 8.74 -9.51 15.58
CA SER A 228 9.60 -8.33 15.64
C SER A 228 8.90 -7.15 14.96
N ASN A 229 8.27 -6.28 15.75
CA ASN A 229 7.48 -5.17 15.26
C ASN A 229 8.26 -3.86 15.32
N LEU A 230 8.39 -3.19 14.19
CA LEU A 230 9.02 -1.86 14.10
C LEU A 230 8.16 -0.83 14.82
N VAL A 231 8.74 -0.10 15.80
CA VAL A 231 8.01 0.88 16.61
C VAL A 231 8.59 2.29 16.53
N LYS A 232 9.88 2.43 16.18
CA LYS A 232 10.53 3.72 16.11
C LYS A 232 11.68 3.72 15.09
N ILE A 233 11.92 4.85 14.44
CA ILE A 233 13.08 5.10 13.58
C ILE A 233 13.71 6.46 13.90
N ASP A 234 15.04 6.49 14.03
CA ASP A 234 15.83 7.71 13.93
C ASP A 234 16.68 7.63 12.66
N GLY A 235 16.17 8.21 11.58
CA GLY A 235 16.83 8.15 10.29
C GLY A 235 18.16 8.93 10.26
N SER A 236 18.33 9.95 11.11
CA SER A 236 19.58 10.72 11.19
C SER A 236 20.71 9.88 11.77
N LYS A 237 20.40 9.06 12.77
CA LYS A 237 21.32 8.10 13.37
C LYS A 237 21.38 6.76 12.64
N LYS A 238 20.45 6.53 11.69
CA LYS A 238 20.28 5.25 10.99
C LYS A 238 20.00 4.08 11.93
N VAL A 239 19.13 4.31 12.91
CA VAL A 239 18.77 3.35 13.94
C VAL A 239 17.26 3.12 13.92
N ALA A 240 16.85 1.87 14.12
CA ALA A 240 15.47 1.44 14.25
C ALA A 240 15.28 0.64 15.54
N TRP A 241 14.12 0.78 16.18
CA TRP A 241 13.75 0.01 17.37
C TRP A 241 12.60 -0.92 17.08
N PHE A 242 12.73 -2.12 17.55
CA PHE A 242 11.76 -3.19 17.39
C PHE A 242 11.30 -3.70 18.75
N ASP A 243 10.00 -3.88 18.90
CA ASP A 243 9.43 -4.65 19.98
C ASP A 243 9.42 -6.13 19.57
N ILE A 244 10.17 -6.95 20.27
CA ILE A 244 10.26 -8.40 20.02
C ILE A 244 9.46 -9.12 21.11
N LYS A 245 8.51 -9.95 20.71
CA LYS A 245 7.73 -10.82 21.61
C LYS A 245 8.37 -12.20 21.71
N ASP A 246 8.60 -12.67 22.94
CA ASP A 246 8.96 -14.06 23.21
C ASP A 246 7.73 -15.00 23.18
N ALA A 247 7.95 -16.30 23.46
CA ALA A 247 6.90 -17.31 23.47
C ALA A 247 5.88 -17.11 24.61
N GLU A 248 6.30 -16.49 25.70
CA GLU A 248 5.50 -16.17 26.88
C GLU A 248 4.71 -14.85 26.70
N GLY A 249 5.00 -14.09 25.65
CA GLY A 249 4.35 -12.82 25.31
C GLY A 249 5.02 -11.60 25.93
N ASN A 250 6.17 -11.75 26.59
CA ASN A 250 6.95 -10.61 27.08
C ASN A 250 7.55 -9.83 25.92
N VAL A 251 7.62 -8.52 26.07
CA VAL A 251 8.13 -7.62 25.02
C VAL A 251 9.48 -7.07 25.42
N THR A 252 10.48 -7.26 24.56
CA THR A 252 11.81 -6.65 24.71
C THR A 252 12.03 -5.68 23.54
N LYS A 253 12.42 -4.44 23.86
CA LYS A 253 12.79 -3.45 22.86
C LYS A 253 14.25 -3.62 22.45
N VAL A 254 14.48 -3.82 21.15
CA VAL A 254 15.81 -4.02 20.57
C VAL A 254 16.11 -2.91 19.59
N GLU A 255 17.29 -2.33 19.73
CA GLU A 255 17.87 -1.35 18.80
C GLU A 255 18.67 -2.06 17.70
N LYS A 256 18.54 -1.61 16.46
CA LYS A 256 19.25 -2.16 15.29
C LYS A 256 19.74 -1.04 14.38
#